data_f9f41678ab579643636cb3a58ad05d21
#
_entry.id   f9f41678ab579643636cb3a58ad05d21
#
_cell.length_a   1.000
_cell.length_b   1.000
_cell.length_c   1.000
_cell.angle_alpha   90.00
_cell.angle_beta   90.00
_cell.angle_gamma   90.00
#
_symmetry.space_group_name_H-M   'P 1'
#
loop_
_entity.id
_entity.type
_entity.pdbx_description
1 polymer ?
#
loop_
_entity_poly.entity_id
_entity_poly.type
_entity_poly.pdbx_seq_one_letter_code
_entity_poly.pdbx_strand_id
1 'polypeptide(L)'
;MEQQDKYVRFDWAVKRLLRQKANFGVLEGFLTVLLGENVKIIEILESESNQQTIDDKFNRVDIKARNSKDEIIIVEIQNTRELYYLERILYGVAKAITEHISLGERYYAVKKIYSISILYFDIGKGEDYLYHGQNHFIGVHTGDRLEVTTKEKDAIVHKIPAEIFPEY
;
A
#
# COMPACT_ATOMS: atom_id res chain seq x y z
N MET A 1 -3.26 -30.46 -19.33
CA MET A 1 -2.19 -30.81 -18.37
C MET A 1 -2.21 -29.74 -17.31
N GLU A 2 -2.73 -30.04 -16.12
CA GLU A 2 -2.63 -29.14 -14.97
C GLU A 2 -1.16 -29.03 -14.59
N GLN A 3 -0.64 -27.84 -14.61
CA GLN A 3 0.69 -27.53 -14.09
C GLN A 3 0.62 -27.75 -12.58
N GLN A 4 1.19 -28.85 -12.10
CA GLN A 4 1.29 -29.12 -10.66
C GLN A 4 2.05 -27.95 -10.02
N ASP A 5 1.37 -27.22 -9.12
CA ASP A 5 1.96 -26.16 -8.32
C ASP A 5 3.21 -26.68 -7.58
N LYS A 6 4.37 -26.21 -7.98
CA LYS A 6 5.66 -26.56 -7.36
C LYS A 6 5.84 -25.99 -5.95
N TYR A 7 4.93 -25.13 -5.51
CA TYR A 7 5.06 -24.41 -4.26
C TYR A 7 3.88 -24.67 -3.33
N VAL A 8 4.19 -24.93 -2.07
CA VAL A 8 3.17 -25.05 -1.03
C VAL A 8 2.70 -23.64 -0.66
N ARG A 9 1.40 -23.37 -0.85
CA ARG A 9 0.79 -22.08 -0.55
C ARG A 9 0.40 -22.05 0.91
N PHE A 10 1.15 -21.33 1.73
CA PHE A 10 0.88 -21.14 3.14
C PHE A 10 0.33 -19.72 3.41
N ASP A 11 -0.70 -19.30 2.69
CA ASP A 11 -1.27 -17.96 2.88
C ASP A 11 -1.68 -17.69 4.32
N TRP A 12 -2.34 -18.64 4.96
CA TRP A 12 -2.72 -18.56 6.37
C TRP A 12 -1.50 -18.40 7.29
N ALA A 13 -0.43 -19.16 7.08
CA ALA A 13 0.76 -19.10 7.90
C ALA A 13 1.51 -17.77 7.70
N VAL A 14 1.62 -17.30 6.45
CA VAL A 14 2.25 -16.01 6.12
C VAL A 14 1.42 -14.86 6.70
N LYS A 15 0.10 -14.86 6.51
CA LYS A 15 -0.81 -13.86 7.10
C LYS A 15 -0.67 -13.80 8.63
N ARG A 16 -0.65 -14.96 9.29
CA ARG A 16 -0.49 -15.04 10.75
C ARG A 16 0.89 -14.54 11.20
N LEU A 17 1.94 -14.89 10.48
CA LEU A 17 3.31 -14.47 10.79
C LEU A 17 3.49 -12.97 10.66
N LEU A 18 3.01 -12.38 9.57
CA LEU A 18 3.12 -10.94 9.33
C LEU A 18 2.21 -10.11 10.26
N ARG A 19 1.08 -10.67 10.72
CA ARG A 19 0.14 -9.99 11.65
C ARG A 19 0.51 -10.10 13.12
N GLN A 20 1.65 -10.65 13.46
CA GLN A 20 2.04 -10.89 14.85
C GLN A 20 2.31 -9.56 15.58
N LYS A 21 1.33 -9.11 16.36
CA LYS A 21 1.38 -7.84 17.09
C LYS A 21 2.47 -7.80 18.19
N ALA A 22 2.87 -8.95 18.70
CA ALA A 22 3.90 -9.05 19.74
C ALA A 22 5.34 -8.83 19.21
N ASN A 23 5.54 -9.02 17.90
CA ASN A 23 6.85 -8.85 17.28
C ASN A 23 6.69 -8.46 15.80
N PHE A 24 6.96 -7.21 15.50
CA PHE A 24 6.90 -6.70 14.13
C PHE A 24 8.12 -7.05 13.27
N GLY A 25 9.15 -7.69 13.84
CA GLY A 25 10.44 -7.91 13.18
C GLY A 25 10.34 -8.63 11.84
N VAL A 26 9.41 -9.58 11.69
CA VAL A 26 9.18 -10.27 10.39
C VAL A 26 8.57 -9.33 9.36
N LEU A 27 7.54 -8.57 9.74
CA LEU A 27 6.91 -7.60 8.87
C LEU A 27 7.89 -6.48 8.50
N GLU A 28 8.61 -5.93 9.47
CA GLU A 28 9.62 -4.90 9.24
C GLU A 28 10.74 -5.39 8.31
N GLY A 29 11.24 -6.61 8.52
CA GLY A 29 12.27 -7.21 7.66
C GLY A 29 11.80 -7.39 6.23
N PHE A 30 10.58 -7.91 6.03
CA PHE A 30 9.96 -8.04 4.72
C PHE A 30 9.84 -6.68 4.02
N LEU A 31 9.26 -5.69 4.71
CA LEU A 31 9.05 -4.34 4.15
C LEU A 31 10.37 -3.62 3.87
N THR A 32 11.38 -3.78 4.73
CA THR A 32 12.71 -3.19 4.55
C THR A 32 13.37 -3.69 3.26
N VAL A 33 13.28 -5.00 2.99
CA VAL A 33 13.82 -5.58 1.76
C VAL A 33 13.03 -5.11 0.54
N LEU A 34 11.70 -5.10 0.63
CA LEU A 34 10.83 -4.76 -0.49
C LEU A 34 10.92 -3.28 -0.89
N LEU A 35 10.92 -2.38 0.10
CA LEU A 35 10.93 -0.93 -0.14
C LEU A 35 12.35 -0.34 -0.27
N GLY A 36 13.38 -1.14 0.02
CA GLY A 36 14.78 -0.72 -0.07
C GLY A 36 15.21 0.30 0.99
N GLU A 37 14.40 0.47 2.05
CA GLU A 37 14.67 1.38 3.16
C GLU A 37 14.28 0.75 4.50
N ASN A 38 14.90 1.22 5.59
CA ASN A 38 14.60 0.71 6.93
C ASN A 38 13.17 1.11 7.36
N VAL A 39 12.30 0.10 7.50
CA VAL A 39 10.91 0.28 7.92
C VAL A 39 10.76 -0.11 9.39
N LYS A 40 10.19 0.79 10.19
CA LYS A 40 9.80 0.55 11.58
C LYS A 40 8.30 0.70 11.74
N ILE A 41 7.64 -0.36 12.21
CA ILE A 41 6.19 -0.37 12.46
C ILE A 41 5.91 0.14 13.87
N ILE A 42 5.02 1.13 13.96
CA ILE A 42 4.56 1.68 15.23
C ILE A 42 3.33 0.91 15.71
N GLU A 43 2.40 0.61 14.79
CA GLU A 43 1.17 -0.09 15.14
C GLU A 43 0.57 -0.86 13.96
N ILE A 44 -0.19 -1.90 14.27
CA ILE A 44 -1.10 -2.55 13.33
C ILE A 44 -2.47 -1.92 13.51
N LEU A 45 -2.99 -1.36 12.43
CA LEU A 45 -4.30 -0.71 12.37
C LEU A 45 -5.40 -1.75 12.15
N GLU A 46 -6.66 -1.33 12.35
CA GLU A 46 -7.80 -2.15 11.95
C GLU A 46 -7.78 -2.37 10.43
N SER A 47 -7.92 -3.63 10.04
CA SER A 47 -7.84 -4.04 8.64
C SER A 47 -9.19 -4.05 7.92
N GLU A 48 -10.27 -3.78 8.65
CA GLU A 48 -11.63 -3.69 8.12
C GLU A 48 -12.02 -2.22 8.02
N SER A 49 -12.41 -1.79 6.82
CA SER A 49 -12.96 -0.47 6.61
C SER A 49 -14.34 -0.37 7.22
N ASN A 50 -14.61 0.67 7.98
CA ASN A 50 -15.95 0.96 8.45
C ASN A 50 -16.88 1.25 7.26
N GLN A 51 -17.99 0.52 7.18
CA GLN A 51 -19.09 0.90 6.30
C GLN A 51 -19.77 2.13 6.90
N GLN A 52 -19.65 3.26 6.24
CA GLN A 52 -20.34 4.50 6.64
C GLN A 52 -21.79 4.50 6.15
N THR A 53 -22.07 3.76 5.08
CA THR A 53 -23.41 3.59 4.51
C THR A 53 -23.64 2.12 4.15
N ILE A 54 -24.92 1.71 4.03
CA ILE A 54 -25.31 0.35 3.62
C ILE A 54 -24.79 0.01 2.21
N ASP A 55 -24.58 1.01 1.35
CA ASP A 55 -24.12 0.86 -0.02
C ASP A 55 -22.58 0.85 -0.16
N ASP A 56 -21.86 1.14 0.91
CA ASP A 56 -20.39 1.08 0.92
C ASP A 56 -19.90 -0.35 0.75
N LYS A 57 -18.99 -0.56 -0.20
CA LYS A 57 -18.31 -1.85 -0.33
C LYS A 57 -17.45 -2.10 0.89
N PHE A 58 -17.66 -3.25 1.50
CA PHE A 58 -16.79 -3.74 2.56
C PHE A 58 -15.41 -4.02 1.98
N ASN A 59 -14.40 -3.33 2.49
CA ASN A 59 -13.02 -3.55 2.11
C ASN A 59 -12.24 -4.07 3.31
N ARG A 60 -11.79 -5.30 3.21
CA ARG A 60 -10.94 -5.94 4.21
C ARG A 60 -9.60 -6.22 3.59
N VAL A 61 -8.55 -5.74 4.23
CA VAL A 61 -7.16 -6.03 3.86
C VAL A 61 -6.53 -6.99 4.87
N ASP A 62 -5.50 -7.72 4.45
CA ASP A 62 -4.88 -8.69 5.36
C ASP A 62 -4.10 -8.00 6.48
N ILE A 63 -3.34 -6.95 6.15
CA ILE A 63 -2.56 -6.18 7.11
C ILE A 63 -2.68 -4.71 6.73
N LYS A 64 -2.92 -3.87 7.73
CA LYS A 64 -2.83 -2.43 7.66
C LYS A 64 -1.99 -1.94 8.82
N ALA A 65 -0.92 -1.22 8.55
CA ALA A 65 0.05 -0.80 9.54
C ALA A 65 0.43 0.67 9.36
N ARG A 66 0.91 1.29 10.43
CA ARG A 66 1.51 2.63 10.42
C ARG A 66 2.99 2.53 10.81
N ASN A 67 3.85 3.12 10.00
CA ASN A 67 5.28 3.14 10.26
C ASN A 67 5.73 4.38 11.05
N SER A 68 7.02 4.46 11.36
CA SER A 68 7.62 5.57 12.11
C SER A 68 7.66 6.90 11.36
N LYS A 69 7.43 6.90 10.05
CA LYS A 69 7.29 8.10 9.21
C LYS A 69 5.83 8.58 9.12
N ASP A 70 4.92 7.93 9.87
CA ASP A 70 3.47 8.19 9.83
C ASP A 70 2.81 7.85 8.48
N GLU A 71 3.42 6.93 7.74
CA GLU A 71 2.90 6.41 6.47
C GLU A 71 2.07 5.15 6.71
N ILE A 72 1.07 4.92 5.87
CA ILE A 72 0.19 3.75 5.94
C ILE A 72 0.70 2.67 4.99
N ILE A 73 0.85 1.47 5.50
CA ILE A 73 1.26 0.30 4.72
C ILE A 73 0.12 -0.71 4.73
N ILE A 74 -0.35 -1.07 3.55
CA ILE A 74 -1.36 -2.10 3.32
C ILE A 74 -0.66 -3.29 2.68
N VAL A 75 -0.87 -4.49 3.23
CA VAL A 75 -0.39 -5.73 2.61
C VAL A 75 -1.58 -6.65 2.41
N GLU A 76 -1.76 -7.14 1.19
CA GLU A 76 -2.73 -8.16 0.83
C GLU A 76 -2.03 -9.40 0.28
N ILE A 77 -2.54 -10.57 0.66
CA ILE A 77 -2.07 -11.87 0.17
C ILE A 77 -3.25 -12.57 -0.46
N GLN A 78 -3.25 -12.70 -1.78
CA GLN A 78 -4.38 -13.21 -2.54
C GLN A 78 -4.02 -14.49 -3.28
N ASN A 79 -4.74 -15.58 -2.97
CA ASN A 79 -4.52 -16.90 -3.58
C ASN A 79 -5.37 -17.16 -4.80
N THR A 80 -6.56 -16.58 -4.83
CA THR A 80 -7.55 -16.83 -5.87
C THR A 80 -7.60 -15.65 -6.82
N ARG A 81 -7.59 -15.93 -8.11
CA ARG A 81 -7.71 -14.90 -9.15
C ARG A 81 -9.02 -14.15 -8.98
N GLU A 82 -8.91 -12.84 -8.91
CA GLU A 82 -10.03 -11.91 -8.85
C GLU A 82 -9.99 -11.01 -10.09
N LEU A 83 -11.11 -10.92 -10.78
CA LEU A 83 -11.28 -9.95 -11.84
C LEU A 83 -11.37 -8.56 -11.21
N TYR A 84 -10.85 -7.55 -11.88
CA TYR A 84 -10.82 -6.16 -11.38
C TYR A 84 -10.01 -5.97 -10.09
N TYR A 85 -8.94 -6.78 -9.94
CA TYR A 85 -8.11 -6.73 -8.74
C TYR A 85 -7.41 -5.36 -8.57
N LEU A 86 -6.94 -4.75 -9.65
CA LEU A 86 -6.30 -3.43 -9.60
C LEU A 86 -7.29 -2.33 -9.17
N GLU A 87 -8.53 -2.39 -9.66
CA GLU A 87 -9.60 -1.47 -9.25
C GLU A 87 -9.95 -1.66 -7.76
N ARG A 88 -9.91 -2.88 -7.27
CA ARG A 88 -10.09 -3.17 -5.85
C ARG A 88 -8.97 -2.56 -5.00
N ILE A 89 -7.70 -2.71 -5.41
CA ILE A 89 -6.57 -2.07 -4.74
C ILE A 89 -6.74 -0.55 -4.71
N LEU A 90 -7.07 0.05 -5.85
CA LEU A 90 -7.29 1.49 -5.96
C LEU A 90 -8.39 1.96 -5.00
N TYR A 91 -9.51 1.23 -4.95
CA TYR A 91 -10.60 1.51 -4.00
C TYR A 91 -10.13 1.41 -2.54
N GLY A 92 -9.37 0.35 -2.19
CA GLY A 92 -8.83 0.15 -0.86
C GLY A 92 -7.91 1.28 -0.40
N VAL A 93 -7.05 1.75 -1.30
CA VAL A 93 -6.18 2.91 -1.05
C VAL A 93 -6.99 4.19 -0.86
N ALA A 94 -8.00 4.44 -1.70
CA ALA A 94 -8.88 5.60 -1.56
C ALA A 94 -9.63 5.61 -0.21
N LYS A 95 -10.13 4.46 0.22
CA LYS A 95 -10.74 4.30 1.57
C LYS A 95 -9.74 4.58 2.67
N ALA A 96 -8.53 4.05 2.59
CA ALA A 96 -7.49 4.30 3.59
C ALA A 96 -7.12 5.80 3.67
N ILE A 97 -7.08 6.51 2.55
CA ILE A 97 -6.88 7.97 2.55
C ILE A 97 -7.99 8.66 3.36
N THR A 98 -9.25 8.34 3.07
CA THR A 98 -10.40 8.99 3.72
C THR A 98 -10.54 8.63 5.20
N GLU A 99 -10.12 7.44 5.61
CA GLU A 99 -10.14 7.01 7.00
C GLU A 99 -9.08 7.69 7.88
N HIS A 100 -7.99 8.16 7.26
CA HIS A 100 -6.86 8.77 7.98
C HIS A 100 -6.79 10.28 7.81
N ILE A 101 -7.84 10.93 7.33
CA ILE A 101 -8.01 12.37 7.32
C ILE A 101 -9.37 12.72 7.90
N SER A 102 -9.42 13.57 8.90
CA SER A 102 -10.66 13.98 9.56
C SER A 102 -11.29 15.18 8.86
N LEU A 103 -12.61 15.33 9.00
CA LEU A 103 -13.31 16.50 8.49
C LEU A 103 -12.74 17.79 9.14
N GLY A 104 -12.35 18.74 8.29
CA GLY A 104 -11.73 20.00 8.72
C GLY A 104 -10.19 19.96 8.84
N GLU A 105 -9.56 18.80 8.72
CA GLU A 105 -8.11 18.72 8.61
C GLU A 105 -7.64 19.28 7.27
N ARG A 106 -6.42 19.81 7.26
CA ARG A 106 -5.81 20.33 6.04
C ARG A 106 -5.26 19.19 5.17
N TYR A 107 -5.21 19.37 3.86
CA TYR A 107 -4.75 18.35 2.91
C TYR A 107 -3.31 17.87 3.13
N TYR A 108 -2.46 18.61 3.83
CA TYR A 108 -1.14 18.12 4.20
C TYR A 108 -1.18 16.94 5.19
N ALA A 109 -2.33 16.71 5.85
CA ALA A 109 -2.53 15.57 6.74
C ALA A 109 -2.80 14.25 5.99
N VAL A 110 -3.00 14.29 4.66
CA VAL A 110 -3.10 13.08 3.84
C VAL A 110 -1.82 12.28 3.96
N LYS A 111 -1.95 11.03 4.39
CA LYS A 111 -0.81 10.13 4.60
C LYS A 111 -0.34 9.51 3.30
N LYS A 112 0.97 9.34 3.15
CA LYS A 112 1.54 8.46 2.13
C LYS A 112 1.05 7.03 2.38
N ILE A 113 0.69 6.31 1.31
CA ILE A 113 0.23 4.92 1.39
C ILE A 113 1.09 4.04 0.48
N TYR A 114 1.54 2.92 1.02
CA TYR A 114 2.10 1.80 0.28
C TYR A 114 1.07 0.68 0.24
N SER A 115 0.71 0.23 -0.96
CA SER A 115 -0.23 -0.89 -1.17
C SER A 115 0.52 -2.06 -1.79
N ILE A 116 0.81 -3.07 -1.00
CA ILE A 116 1.61 -4.22 -1.38
C ILE A 116 0.70 -5.42 -1.58
N SER A 117 0.77 -6.02 -2.78
CA SER A 117 -0.02 -7.19 -3.15
C SER A 117 0.88 -8.40 -3.40
N ILE A 118 0.70 -9.46 -2.63
CA ILE A 118 1.35 -10.75 -2.83
C ILE A 118 0.35 -11.69 -3.51
N LEU A 119 0.56 -11.95 -4.80
CA LEU A 119 -0.38 -12.67 -5.63
C LEU A 119 0.15 -14.05 -6.01
N TYR A 120 -0.70 -15.05 -5.89
CA TYR A 120 -0.42 -16.42 -6.34
C TYR A 120 -1.07 -16.73 -7.70
N PHE A 121 -1.32 -15.69 -8.50
CA PHE A 121 -1.87 -15.79 -9.85
C PHE A 121 -1.39 -14.61 -10.70
N ASP A 122 -1.45 -14.77 -12.01
CA ASP A 122 -1.09 -13.72 -12.96
C ASP A 122 -2.26 -12.75 -13.13
N ILE A 123 -2.01 -11.46 -12.92
CA ILE A 123 -2.99 -10.37 -13.17
C ILE A 123 -2.93 -9.85 -14.60
N GLY A 124 -1.88 -10.19 -15.33
CA GLY A 124 -1.66 -9.72 -16.69
C GLY A 124 -0.48 -10.42 -17.37
N LYS A 125 0.07 -9.79 -18.37
CA LYS A 125 1.27 -10.25 -19.09
C LYS A 125 2.46 -9.39 -18.67
N GLY A 126 3.56 -10.03 -18.35
CA GLY A 126 4.82 -9.39 -17.98
C GLY A 126 5.90 -10.45 -17.81
N GLU A 127 7.15 -10.05 -17.75
CA GLU A 127 8.31 -10.95 -17.66
C GLU A 127 8.90 -10.97 -16.24
N ASP A 128 8.55 -10.01 -15.39
CA ASP A 128 9.06 -9.93 -14.04
C ASP A 128 8.04 -10.49 -13.02
N TYR A 129 8.54 -10.86 -11.84
CA TYR A 129 7.74 -11.31 -10.70
C TYR A 129 7.41 -10.17 -9.73
N LEU A 130 8.04 -8.99 -9.87
CA LEU A 130 7.84 -7.81 -9.04
C LEU A 130 7.60 -6.59 -9.93
N TYR A 131 6.49 -5.92 -9.69
CA TYR A 131 6.12 -4.67 -10.37
C TYR A 131 5.91 -3.57 -9.34
N HIS A 132 6.45 -2.39 -9.62
CA HIS A 132 6.36 -1.23 -8.75
C HIS A 132 5.69 -0.08 -9.49
N GLY A 133 4.55 0.38 -8.96
CA GLY A 133 3.77 1.50 -9.49
C GLY A 133 3.98 2.78 -8.70
N GLN A 134 4.46 3.84 -9.37
CA GLN A 134 4.64 5.17 -8.80
C GLN A 134 4.01 6.24 -9.69
N ASN A 135 3.64 7.37 -9.09
CA ASN A 135 3.14 8.53 -9.81
C ASN A 135 4.27 9.50 -10.13
N HIS A 136 4.50 9.76 -11.41
CA HIS A 136 5.44 10.75 -11.90
C HIS A 136 4.72 11.75 -12.79
N PHE A 137 4.97 13.04 -12.58
CA PHE A 137 4.51 14.10 -13.45
C PHE A 137 5.67 14.54 -14.31
N ILE A 138 5.53 14.31 -15.60
CA ILE A 138 6.60 14.55 -16.59
C ILE A 138 6.16 15.70 -17.49
N GLY A 139 7.04 16.67 -17.68
CA GLY A 139 6.82 17.79 -18.59
C GLY A 139 6.60 17.30 -20.01
N VAL A 140 5.46 17.64 -20.61
CA VAL A 140 5.04 17.14 -21.93
C VAL A 140 6.00 17.62 -23.03
N HIS A 141 6.59 18.80 -22.88
CA HIS A 141 7.47 19.41 -23.89
C HIS A 141 8.94 19.24 -23.58
N THR A 142 9.31 19.13 -22.32
CA THR A 142 10.71 19.16 -21.85
C THR A 142 11.20 17.82 -21.34
N GLY A 143 10.28 16.90 -20.93
CA GLY A 143 10.63 15.61 -20.35
C GLY A 143 11.18 15.68 -18.92
N ASP A 144 11.20 16.84 -18.29
CA ASP A 144 11.64 17.03 -16.91
C ASP A 144 10.62 16.47 -15.92
N ARG A 145 11.06 16.18 -14.72
CA ARG A 145 10.19 15.74 -13.61
C ARG A 145 9.72 16.94 -12.81
N LEU A 146 8.42 17.00 -12.54
CA LEU A 146 7.85 18.03 -11.67
C LEU A 146 8.31 17.81 -10.23
N GLU A 147 8.87 18.86 -9.64
CA GLU A 147 9.04 19.00 -8.20
C GLU A 147 8.02 20.01 -7.67
N VAL A 148 7.34 19.64 -6.59
CA VAL A 148 6.36 20.53 -5.96
C VAL A 148 6.91 21.15 -4.70
N THR A 149 6.62 22.43 -4.51
CA THR A 149 6.91 23.14 -3.27
C THR A 149 5.68 23.04 -2.37
N THR A 150 5.84 22.48 -1.19
CA THR A 150 4.77 22.35 -0.21
C THR A 150 5.23 22.86 1.16
N LYS A 151 4.28 23.07 2.08
CA LYS A 151 4.57 23.52 3.44
C LYS A 151 4.25 22.38 4.41
N GLU A 152 5.26 21.94 5.15
CA GLU A 152 5.10 21.01 6.25
C GLU A 152 5.35 21.74 7.57
N LYS A 153 4.35 21.76 8.46
CA LYS A 153 4.38 22.55 9.68
C LYS A 153 4.71 24.01 9.34
N ASP A 154 5.90 24.48 9.68
CA ASP A 154 6.34 25.85 9.44
C ASP A 154 7.48 25.94 8.40
N ALA A 155 7.89 24.82 7.80
CA ALA A 155 8.96 24.75 6.80
C ALA A 155 8.40 24.58 5.39
N ILE A 156 9.05 25.27 4.42
CA ILE A 156 8.85 25.01 3.00
C ILE A 156 9.73 23.83 2.62
N VAL A 157 9.13 22.80 2.03
CA VAL A 157 9.82 21.60 1.57
C VAL A 157 9.56 21.34 0.09
N HIS A 158 10.51 20.73 -0.57
CA HIS A 158 10.37 20.27 -1.95
C HIS A 158 10.11 18.78 -1.95
N LYS A 159 9.15 18.33 -2.74
CA LYS A 159 8.78 16.92 -2.91
C LYS A 159 8.55 16.59 -4.36
N ILE A 160 8.83 15.36 -4.73
CA ILE A 160 8.35 14.80 -6.00
C ILE A 160 6.97 14.15 -5.78
N PRO A 161 6.11 14.06 -6.81
CA PRO A 161 4.78 13.43 -6.69
C PRO A 161 4.81 12.03 -6.09
N ALA A 162 5.83 11.22 -6.38
CA ALA A 162 5.97 9.89 -5.82
C ALA A 162 6.05 9.85 -4.28
N GLU A 163 6.51 10.92 -3.63
CA GLU A 163 6.54 11.03 -2.15
C GLU A 163 5.19 11.38 -1.54
N ILE A 164 4.21 11.79 -2.35
CA ILE A 164 2.88 12.22 -1.91
C ILE A 164 1.83 11.19 -2.28
N PHE A 165 1.87 10.72 -3.52
CA PHE A 165 0.90 9.77 -4.06
C PHE A 165 1.14 8.35 -3.55
N PRO A 166 0.10 7.50 -3.53
CA PRO A 166 0.24 6.09 -3.20
C PRO A 166 1.25 5.37 -4.11
N GLU A 167 1.90 4.36 -3.56
CA GLU A 167 2.73 3.40 -4.28
C GLU A 167 2.11 1.99 -4.22
N TYR A 168 2.30 1.24 -5.31
CA TYR A 168 1.70 -0.07 -5.50
C TYR A 168 2.75 -1.11 -5.85
#